data_57a7faa20574f882c145dc38d8d09750
#
_entry.id   57a7faa20574f882c145dc38d8d09750
#
_cell.length_a   1.000
_cell.length_b   1.000
_cell.length_c   1.000
_cell.angle_alpha   90.00
_cell.angle_beta   90.00
_cell.angle_gamma   90.00
#
_symmetry.space_group_name_H-M   'P 1'
#
loop_
_entity.id
_entity.type
_entity.pdbx_description
1 polymer ?
#
loop_
_entity_poly.entity_id
_entity_poly.type
_entity_poly.pdbx_seq_one_letter_code
_entity_poly.pdbx_strand_id
1 'polypeptide(L)'
;MKQRLLCLMAAIFMAFAWSIGLGTQQASAANILIHMKTSLALDDAQICAVPNVAWTAVKAGHTVTILVDASAVTSVTKGFGWFRGLIGSDSTALDRASLPERERESLSQQMGVPLDQIPHNYGEYFDFLKNKLGVEIYGNQTMMLLYKIDPARVASAVTPVPLDRMMQLFTEADRIIVY
;
A
#
# COMPACT_ATOMS: atom_id res chain seq x y z
N MET A 1 2.99 -42.85 -49.55
CA MET A 1 2.52 -41.48 -49.32
C MET A 1 1.92 -41.30 -47.91
N LYS A 2 1.12 -42.21 -47.36
CA LYS A 2 0.48 -42.06 -46.03
C LYS A 2 1.46 -41.95 -44.86
N GLN A 3 2.60 -42.65 -44.84
CA GLN A 3 3.60 -42.61 -43.77
C GLN A 3 4.35 -41.30 -43.67
N ARG A 4 4.62 -40.60 -44.81
CA ARG A 4 5.29 -39.30 -44.80
C ARG A 4 4.39 -38.15 -44.28
N LEU A 5 3.08 -38.29 -44.48
CA LEU A 5 2.10 -37.35 -43.98
C LEU A 5 1.95 -37.42 -42.46
N LEU A 6 2.02 -38.65 -41.90
CA LEU A 6 1.95 -38.84 -40.42
C LEU A 6 3.16 -38.26 -39.69
N CYS A 7 4.38 -38.38 -40.24
CA CYS A 7 5.58 -37.79 -39.67
C CYS A 7 5.57 -36.24 -39.69
N LEU A 8 4.99 -35.65 -40.75
CA LEU A 8 4.87 -34.18 -40.82
C LEU A 8 3.89 -33.63 -39.80
N MET A 9 2.77 -34.31 -39.57
CA MET A 9 1.78 -33.91 -38.57
C MET A 9 2.33 -34.06 -37.13
N ALA A 10 3.12 -35.11 -36.83
CA ALA A 10 3.75 -35.25 -35.52
C ALA A 10 4.82 -34.18 -35.24
N ALA A 11 5.57 -33.76 -36.24
CA ALA A 11 6.57 -32.71 -36.11
C ALA A 11 5.94 -31.33 -35.87
N ILE A 12 4.79 -31.01 -36.47
CA ILE A 12 4.05 -29.78 -36.27
C ILE A 12 3.43 -29.75 -34.85
N PHE A 13 2.93 -30.88 -34.34
CA PHE A 13 2.39 -30.96 -32.99
C PHE A 13 3.48 -30.79 -31.89
N MET A 14 4.68 -31.33 -32.12
CA MET A 14 5.81 -31.14 -31.19
C MET A 14 6.36 -29.71 -31.21
N ALA A 15 6.36 -29.03 -32.34
CA ALA A 15 6.76 -27.63 -32.42
C ALA A 15 5.76 -26.68 -31.72
N PHE A 16 4.46 -27.03 -31.74
CA PHE A 16 3.43 -26.22 -31.04
C PHE A 16 3.44 -26.44 -29.52
N ALA A 17 3.83 -27.62 -29.03
CA ALA A 17 3.95 -27.87 -27.60
C ALA A 17 5.13 -27.14 -26.95
N TRP A 18 6.17 -26.78 -27.71
CA TRP A 18 7.32 -26.03 -27.22
C TRP A 18 7.06 -24.49 -27.15
N SER A 19 6.11 -23.97 -27.91
CA SER A 19 5.78 -22.55 -27.91
C SER A 19 4.82 -22.12 -26.77
N ILE A 20 4.20 -23.06 -26.06
CA ILE A 20 3.32 -22.78 -24.91
C ILE A 20 4.12 -22.74 -23.59
N GLY A 21 5.40 -23.09 -23.63
CA GLY A 21 6.34 -23.05 -22.50
C GLY A 21 7.02 -21.69 -22.31
N LEU A 22 6.50 -20.58 -22.83
CA LEU A 22 6.86 -19.24 -22.39
C LEU A 22 6.28 -19.06 -20.99
N GLY A 23 7.04 -19.52 -20.02
CA GLY A 23 6.74 -19.37 -18.62
C GLY A 23 6.34 -17.92 -18.35
N THR A 24 5.17 -17.74 -17.82
CA THR A 24 4.86 -16.50 -17.09
C THR A 24 6.02 -16.35 -16.11
N GLN A 25 6.93 -15.45 -16.39
CA GLN A 25 8.02 -15.09 -15.49
C GLN A 25 7.32 -14.54 -14.24
N GLN A 26 7.10 -15.43 -13.28
CA GLN A 26 6.50 -15.06 -12.01
C GLN A 26 7.43 -14.02 -11.40
N ALA A 27 6.98 -12.77 -11.36
CA ALA A 27 7.78 -11.69 -10.82
C ALA A 27 8.27 -12.13 -9.44
N SER A 28 9.58 -12.12 -9.24
CA SER A 28 10.16 -12.46 -7.93
C SER A 28 9.56 -11.54 -6.87
N ALA A 29 9.22 -12.11 -5.72
CA ALA A 29 8.83 -11.30 -4.56
C ALA A 29 9.89 -10.24 -4.30
N ALA A 30 9.47 -9.00 -4.10
CA ALA A 30 10.35 -7.86 -3.87
C ALA A 30 9.96 -7.16 -2.56
N ASN A 31 10.95 -6.54 -1.91
CA ASN A 31 10.71 -5.64 -0.78
C ASN A 31 10.41 -4.25 -1.34
N ILE A 32 9.19 -3.79 -1.19
CA ILE A 32 8.73 -2.49 -1.70
C ILE A 32 8.62 -1.51 -0.54
N LEU A 33 9.36 -0.41 -0.63
CA LEU A 33 9.21 0.73 0.27
C LEU A 33 8.33 1.78 -0.38
N ILE A 34 7.19 2.10 0.24
CA ILE A 34 6.35 3.23 -0.14
C ILE A 34 6.71 4.41 0.75
N HIS A 35 7.35 5.42 0.17
CA HIS A 35 7.77 6.63 0.85
C HIS A 35 6.70 7.71 0.72
N MET A 36 5.86 7.84 1.74
CA MET A 36 4.77 8.78 1.84
C MET A 36 5.27 10.11 2.42
N LYS A 37 5.32 11.16 1.60
CA LYS A 37 5.91 12.47 1.97
C LYS A 37 4.91 13.60 2.07
N THR A 38 3.78 13.48 1.38
CA THR A 38 2.78 14.53 1.28
C THR A 38 1.65 14.32 2.27
N SER A 39 1.20 15.37 2.94
CA SER A 39 0.07 15.28 3.88
C SER A 39 -1.28 15.35 3.17
N LEU A 40 -2.33 14.82 3.80
CA LEU A 40 -3.73 14.96 3.34
C LEU A 40 -4.14 16.41 3.10
N ALA A 41 -3.61 17.35 3.90
CA ALA A 41 -3.91 18.77 3.75
C ALA A 41 -3.32 19.39 2.49
N LEU A 42 -2.27 18.78 1.90
CA LEU A 42 -1.59 19.28 0.71
C LEU A 42 -2.05 18.59 -0.56
N ASP A 43 -2.19 17.27 -0.51
CA ASP A 43 -2.59 16.47 -1.67
C ASP A 43 -3.21 15.15 -1.16
N ASP A 44 -4.53 15.12 -1.10
CA ASP A 44 -5.29 13.94 -0.67
C ASP A 44 -5.19 12.79 -1.68
N ALA A 45 -5.07 13.08 -2.97
CA ALA A 45 -4.98 12.05 -3.99
C ALA A 45 -3.71 11.20 -3.85
N GLN A 46 -2.57 11.80 -3.51
CA GLN A 46 -1.34 11.05 -3.25
C GLN A 46 -1.51 10.13 -2.02
N ILE A 47 -2.10 10.65 -0.95
CA ILE A 47 -2.34 9.86 0.27
C ILE A 47 -3.31 8.71 0.02
N CYS A 48 -4.37 8.95 -0.74
CA CYS A 48 -5.34 7.93 -1.11
C CYS A 48 -4.72 6.80 -1.96
N ALA A 49 -3.71 7.10 -2.76
CA ALA A 49 -3.02 6.10 -3.57
C ALA A 49 -2.17 5.13 -2.73
N VAL A 50 -1.57 5.60 -1.63
CA VAL A 50 -0.64 4.81 -0.80
C VAL A 50 -1.23 3.46 -0.35
N PRO A 51 -2.39 3.39 0.35
CA PRO A 51 -2.93 2.12 0.81
C PRO A 51 -3.38 1.22 -0.34
N ASN A 52 -3.88 1.79 -1.44
CA ASN A 52 -4.30 1.03 -2.62
C ASN A 52 -3.11 0.31 -3.27
N VAL A 53 -2.00 1.02 -3.44
CA VAL A 53 -0.75 0.45 -3.99
C VAL A 53 -0.16 -0.58 -3.03
N ALA A 54 -0.16 -0.31 -1.72
CA ALA A 54 0.31 -1.25 -0.72
C ALA A 54 -0.47 -2.57 -0.76
N TRP A 55 -1.81 -2.51 -0.75
CA TRP A 55 -2.65 -3.71 -0.84
C TRP A 55 -2.43 -4.47 -2.14
N THR A 56 -2.39 -3.77 -3.27
CA THR A 56 -2.13 -4.39 -4.58
C THR A 56 -0.78 -5.09 -4.62
N ALA A 57 0.27 -4.47 -4.06
CA ALA A 57 1.61 -5.07 -4.01
C ALA A 57 1.65 -6.32 -3.12
N VAL A 58 1.02 -6.29 -1.94
CA VAL A 58 0.89 -7.48 -1.07
C VAL A 58 0.13 -8.60 -1.79
N LYS A 59 -0.97 -8.27 -2.46
CA LYS A 59 -1.75 -9.25 -3.26
C LYS A 59 -0.93 -9.86 -4.40
N ALA A 60 0.02 -9.11 -4.94
CA ALA A 60 0.97 -9.60 -5.94
C ALA A 60 2.14 -10.43 -5.36
N GLY A 61 2.18 -10.63 -4.04
CA GLY A 61 3.19 -11.43 -3.35
C GLY A 61 4.45 -10.68 -2.94
N HIS A 62 4.42 -9.34 -2.95
CA HIS A 62 5.52 -8.51 -2.47
C HIS A 62 5.44 -8.25 -0.96
N THR A 63 6.60 -8.06 -0.33
CA THR A 63 6.67 -7.48 1.02
C THR A 63 6.60 -5.97 0.91
N VAL A 64 5.76 -5.34 1.74
CA VAL A 64 5.54 -3.89 1.67
C VAL A 64 5.83 -3.25 3.01
N THR A 65 6.58 -2.16 2.96
CA THR A 65 6.81 -1.25 4.08
C THR A 65 6.37 0.15 3.66
N ILE A 66 5.66 0.86 4.53
CA ILE A 66 5.30 2.27 4.34
C ILE A 66 6.16 3.12 5.28
N LEU A 67 6.87 4.10 4.74
CA LEU A 67 7.58 5.12 5.51
C LEU A 67 6.85 6.45 5.37
N VAL A 68 6.30 6.92 6.48
CA VAL A 68 5.63 8.23 6.60
C VAL A 68 6.67 9.27 6.99
N ASP A 69 6.88 10.27 6.13
CA ASP A 69 7.94 11.25 6.26
C ASP A 69 7.47 12.67 5.92
N ALA A 70 8.30 13.65 6.08
CA ALA A 70 8.04 15.05 5.76
C ALA A 70 6.67 15.52 6.31
N SER A 71 5.86 16.20 5.52
CA SER A 71 4.54 16.68 5.95
C SER A 71 3.53 15.55 6.20
N ALA A 72 3.71 14.37 5.62
CA ALA A 72 2.79 13.24 5.80
C ALA A 72 2.66 12.79 7.26
N VAL A 73 3.66 13.03 8.12
CA VAL A 73 3.58 12.72 9.55
C VAL A 73 2.42 13.44 10.26
N THR A 74 1.96 14.57 9.72
CA THR A 74 0.81 15.30 10.29
C THR A 74 -0.50 14.57 10.05
N SER A 75 -0.59 13.76 8.99
CA SER A 75 -1.80 13.01 8.64
C SER A 75 -1.98 11.74 9.48
N VAL A 76 -0.90 11.15 9.99
CA VAL A 76 -0.95 9.92 10.78
C VAL A 76 -1.15 10.18 12.28
N THR A 77 -1.81 11.26 12.64
CA THR A 77 -2.18 11.59 14.01
C THR A 77 -3.63 11.24 14.26
N LYS A 78 -3.93 10.77 15.47
CA LYS A 78 -5.32 10.62 15.92
C LYS A 78 -5.96 12.00 16.01
N GLY A 79 -7.17 12.15 15.47
CA GLY A 79 -7.93 13.38 15.58
C GLY A 79 -8.14 13.81 17.04
N PHE A 80 -8.32 15.09 17.26
CA PHE A 80 -8.66 15.62 18.58
C PHE A 80 -10.09 15.24 18.95
N GLY A 81 -10.27 14.43 20.00
CA GLY A 81 -11.52 14.00 20.62
C GLY A 81 -12.85 14.73 20.33
N TRP A 82 -13.92 14.33 20.95
CA TRP A 82 -15.31 14.71 20.65
C TRP A 82 -15.59 16.22 20.46
N PHE A 83 -14.80 17.13 21.06
CA PHE A 83 -14.99 18.58 20.92
C PHE A 83 -14.72 19.13 19.51
N ARG A 84 -13.82 18.53 18.73
CA ARG A 84 -13.55 18.95 17.35
C ARG A 84 -14.52 18.38 16.31
N GLY A 85 -15.22 17.31 16.63
CA GLY A 85 -16.35 16.83 15.83
C GLY A 85 -17.51 17.81 15.76
N LEU A 86 -17.59 18.76 16.69
CA LEU A 86 -18.59 19.84 16.72
C LEU A 86 -18.17 21.10 15.91
N ILE A 87 -16.89 21.28 15.59
CA ILE A 87 -16.35 22.53 14.99
C ILE A 87 -15.89 22.33 13.54
N GLY A 88 -16.03 21.16 12.96
CA GLY A 88 -15.65 20.83 11.59
C GLY A 88 -14.89 19.50 11.49
N SER A 89 -15.07 18.82 10.38
CA SER A 89 -14.32 17.62 10.08
C SER A 89 -12.84 17.95 9.95
N ASP A 90 -12.01 17.45 10.87
CA ASP A 90 -10.55 17.46 10.70
C ASP A 90 -10.17 16.37 9.67
N SER A 91 -10.55 16.63 8.42
CA SER A 91 -10.27 15.72 7.28
C SER A 91 -8.78 15.55 6.99
N THR A 92 -7.92 16.22 7.76
CA THR A 92 -6.46 16.14 7.61
C THR A 92 -5.85 14.96 8.37
N ALA A 93 -6.60 14.32 9.27
CA ALA A 93 -6.16 13.12 9.98
C ALA A 93 -6.77 11.87 9.33
N LEU A 94 -5.95 10.81 9.17
CA LEU A 94 -6.35 9.58 8.49
C LEU A 94 -7.61 8.93 9.09
N ASP A 95 -7.75 8.95 10.42
CA ASP A 95 -8.90 8.37 11.12
C ASP A 95 -10.23 9.10 10.88
N ARG A 96 -10.18 10.29 10.27
CA ARG A 96 -11.34 11.13 9.92
C ARG A 96 -11.53 11.35 8.44
N ALA A 97 -10.54 11.01 7.64
CA ALA A 97 -10.64 11.05 6.19
C ALA A 97 -11.40 9.81 5.71
N SER A 98 -12.68 9.99 5.37
CA SER A 98 -13.53 8.90 4.90
C SER A 98 -13.11 8.40 3.53
N LEU A 99 -13.21 7.08 3.30
CA LEU A 99 -13.20 6.52 1.96
C LEU A 99 -14.60 6.70 1.35
N PRO A 100 -14.73 7.43 0.23
CA PRO A 100 -16.01 7.56 -0.46
C PRO A 100 -16.58 6.20 -0.87
N GLU A 101 -17.88 6.03 -0.83
CA GLU A 101 -18.52 4.75 -1.17
C GLU A 101 -18.13 4.26 -2.56
N ARG A 102 -18.08 5.16 -3.55
CA ARG A 102 -17.64 4.84 -4.90
C ARG A 102 -16.21 4.27 -4.96
N GLU A 103 -15.30 4.78 -4.12
CA GLU A 103 -13.94 4.26 -4.01
C GLU A 103 -13.93 2.88 -3.36
N ARG A 104 -14.71 2.69 -2.30
CA ARG A 104 -14.87 1.41 -1.62
C ARG A 104 -15.45 0.33 -2.53
N GLU A 105 -16.46 0.66 -3.35
CA GLU A 105 -17.02 -0.24 -4.37
C GLU A 105 -15.95 -0.63 -5.40
N SER A 106 -15.19 0.34 -5.90
CA SER A 106 -14.08 0.10 -6.83
C SER A 106 -13.02 -0.82 -6.24
N LEU A 107 -12.61 -0.58 -4.97
CA LEU A 107 -11.66 -1.44 -4.26
C LEU A 107 -12.22 -2.86 -4.04
N SER A 108 -13.48 -2.99 -3.66
CA SER A 108 -14.15 -4.28 -3.53
C SER A 108 -14.04 -5.11 -4.81
N GLN A 109 -14.32 -4.49 -5.95
CA GLN A 109 -14.22 -5.14 -7.26
C GLN A 109 -12.77 -5.51 -7.62
N GLN A 110 -11.84 -4.58 -7.48
CA GLN A 110 -10.42 -4.78 -7.84
C GLN A 110 -9.72 -5.81 -6.94
N MET A 111 -10.03 -5.79 -5.65
CA MET A 111 -9.43 -6.69 -4.68
C MET A 111 -10.14 -8.04 -4.61
N GLY A 112 -11.36 -8.13 -5.14
CA GLY A 112 -12.17 -9.35 -5.13
C GLY A 112 -12.63 -9.73 -3.72
N VAL A 113 -12.95 -8.72 -2.89
CA VAL A 113 -13.45 -8.89 -1.52
C VAL A 113 -14.80 -8.21 -1.36
N PRO A 114 -15.68 -8.68 -0.46
CA PRO A 114 -16.96 -8.05 -0.16
C PRO A 114 -16.83 -6.59 0.29
N LEU A 115 -17.78 -5.74 -0.05
CA LEU A 115 -17.78 -4.31 0.25
C LEU A 115 -17.70 -4.00 1.76
N ASP A 116 -18.30 -4.85 2.59
CA ASP A 116 -18.27 -4.75 4.04
C ASP A 116 -16.91 -5.03 4.67
N GLN A 117 -15.98 -5.61 3.91
CA GLN A 117 -14.58 -5.81 4.30
C GLN A 117 -13.67 -4.65 3.90
N ILE A 118 -14.19 -3.70 3.10
CA ILE A 118 -13.43 -2.51 2.72
C ILE A 118 -13.53 -1.47 3.85
N PRO A 119 -12.40 -0.93 4.34
CA PRO A 119 -12.39 0.09 5.39
C PRO A 119 -13.25 1.32 5.05
N HIS A 120 -13.78 1.99 6.07
CA HIS A 120 -14.63 3.17 5.89
C HIS A 120 -13.86 4.49 5.89
N ASN A 121 -12.67 4.50 6.48
CA ASN A 121 -11.78 5.66 6.53
C ASN A 121 -10.33 5.21 6.36
N TYR A 122 -9.44 6.17 6.12
CA TYR A 122 -8.03 5.86 5.89
C TYR A 122 -7.32 5.35 7.13
N GLY A 123 -7.74 5.72 8.34
CA GLY A 123 -7.19 5.17 9.59
C GLY A 123 -7.44 3.67 9.70
N GLU A 124 -8.69 3.25 9.49
CA GLU A 124 -9.05 1.83 9.43
C GLU A 124 -8.30 1.10 8.30
N TYR A 125 -8.03 1.78 7.19
CA TYR A 125 -7.30 1.19 6.08
C TYR A 125 -5.83 0.93 6.44
N PHE A 126 -5.16 1.88 7.11
CA PHE A 126 -3.80 1.67 7.60
C PHE A 126 -3.74 0.57 8.68
N ASP A 127 -4.73 0.53 9.58
CA ASP A 127 -4.85 -0.57 10.55
C ASP A 127 -5.09 -1.94 9.87
N PHE A 128 -5.90 -1.98 8.82
CA PHE A 128 -6.12 -3.18 8.01
C PHE A 128 -4.83 -3.64 7.32
N LEU A 129 -4.09 -2.73 6.68
CA LEU A 129 -2.80 -3.04 6.05
C LEU A 129 -1.83 -3.67 7.06
N LYS A 130 -1.70 -3.06 8.25
CA LYS A 130 -0.80 -3.56 9.29
C LYS A 130 -1.26 -4.90 9.86
N ASN A 131 -2.51 -4.97 10.32
CA ASN A 131 -2.97 -6.09 11.16
C ASN A 131 -3.47 -7.28 10.35
N LYS A 132 -3.91 -7.08 9.09
CA LYS A 132 -4.44 -8.15 8.24
C LYS A 132 -3.50 -8.55 7.13
N LEU A 133 -2.74 -7.57 6.58
CA LEU A 133 -1.86 -7.81 5.45
C LEU A 133 -0.37 -7.85 5.80
N GLY A 134 -0.01 -7.58 7.06
CA GLY A 134 1.38 -7.63 7.53
C GLY A 134 2.26 -6.50 6.99
N VAL A 135 1.68 -5.39 6.54
CA VAL A 135 2.43 -4.21 6.09
C VAL A 135 3.05 -3.51 7.29
N GLU A 136 4.35 -3.31 7.28
CA GLU A 136 5.02 -2.51 8.29
C GLU A 136 4.87 -1.02 7.98
N ILE A 137 4.50 -0.21 8.98
CA ILE A 137 4.26 1.22 8.81
C ILE A 137 5.09 1.99 9.81
N TYR A 138 6.07 2.73 9.30
CA TYR A 138 7.00 3.52 10.09
C TYR A 138 6.79 5.01 9.87
N GLY A 139 7.12 5.82 10.88
CA GLY A 139 7.06 7.28 10.80
C GLY A 139 8.36 7.92 11.24
N ASN A 140 8.82 8.92 10.47
CA ASN A 140 10.03 9.66 10.79
C ASN A 140 9.86 10.46 12.09
N GLN A 141 10.50 9.97 13.15
CA GLN A 141 10.45 10.58 14.48
C GLN A 141 10.98 12.03 14.48
N THR A 142 11.99 12.34 13.70
CA THR A 142 12.54 13.70 13.61
C THR A 142 11.52 14.67 13.02
N MET A 143 10.78 14.26 11.97
CA MET A 143 9.71 15.06 11.41
C MET A 143 8.55 15.22 12.40
N MET A 144 8.19 14.16 13.13
CA MET A 144 7.19 14.26 14.19
C MET A 144 7.56 15.29 15.26
N LEU A 145 8.83 15.33 15.68
CA LEU A 145 9.33 16.36 16.61
C LEU A 145 9.26 17.76 16.00
N LEU A 146 9.67 17.92 14.73
CA LEU A 146 9.61 19.19 14.03
C LEU A 146 8.18 19.76 13.97
N TYR A 147 7.20 18.89 13.65
CA TYR A 147 5.78 19.24 13.61
C TYR A 147 5.10 19.25 14.99
N LYS A 148 5.87 19.07 16.07
CA LYS A 148 5.37 19.06 17.47
C LYS A 148 4.22 18.08 17.68
N ILE A 149 4.32 16.89 17.06
CA ILE A 149 3.34 15.84 17.21
C ILE A 149 3.55 15.16 18.56
N ASP A 150 2.48 15.13 19.37
CA ASP A 150 2.46 14.39 20.62
C ASP A 150 2.54 12.88 20.30
N PRO A 151 3.52 12.13 20.84
CA PRO A 151 3.64 10.69 20.62
C PRO A 151 2.37 9.90 20.97
N ALA A 152 1.60 10.34 21.97
CA ALA A 152 0.34 9.71 22.37
C ALA A 152 -0.76 9.84 21.30
N ARG A 153 -0.58 10.76 20.36
CA ARG A 153 -1.51 11.02 19.26
C ARG A 153 -1.12 10.35 17.95
N VAL A 154 0.02 9.71 17.87
CA VAL A 154 0.39 8.94 16.67
C VAL A 154 -0.58 7.77 16.50
N ALA A 155 -1.03 7.54 15.26
CA ALA A 155 -1.92 6.43 14.94
C ALA A 155 -1.28 5.09 15.32
N SER A 156 -2.08 4.17 15.84
CA SER A 156 -1.62 2.84 16.34
C SER A 156 -0.95 1.99 15.28
N ALA A 157 -1.32 2.21 14.02
CA ALA A 157 -0.69 1.53 12.90
C ALA A 157 0.78 1.96 12.70
N VAL A 158 1.16 3.17 13.10
CA VAL A 158 2.46 3.77 12.79
C VAL A 158 3.43 3.61 13.95
N THR A 159 4.63 3.14 13.66
CA THR A 159 5.74 3.01 14.61
C THR A 159 6.77 4.12 14.34
N PRO A 160 6.95 5.09 15.24
CA PRO A 160 8.02 6.10 15.09
C PRO A 160 9.39 5.45 15.05
N VAL A 161 10.25 5.90 14.13
CA VAL A 161 11.63 5.39 13.97
C VAL A 161 12.65 6.51 13.85
N PRO A 162 13.88 6.30 14.38
CA PRO A 162 14.99 7.24 14.23
C PRO A 162 15.57 7.21 12.82
N LEU A 163 16.45 8.18 12.50
CA LEU A 163 17.01 8.35 11.17
C LEU A 163 17.86 7.17 10.68
N ASP A 164 18.57 6.49 11.56
CA ASP A 164 19.36 5.30 11.23
C ASP A 164 18.47 4.15 10.77
N ARG A 165 17.34 3.87 11.45
CA ARG A 165 16.38 2.87 10.99
C ARG A 165 15.72 3.29 9.67
N MET A 166 15.45 4.57 9.51
CA MET A 166 14.93 5.11 8.25
C MET A 166 15.89 4.85 7.08
N MET A 167 17.19 5.08 7.27
CA MET A 167 18.22 4.77 6.25
C MET A 167 18.31 3.28 5.95
N GLN A 168 18.17 2.42 6.95
CA GLN A 168 18.08 0.97 6.73
C GLN A 168 16.92 0.59 5.83
N LEU A 169 15.72 1.17 6.04
CA LEU A 169 14.55 0.90 5.19
C LEU A 169 14.82 1.22 3.71
N PHE A 170 15.54 2.32 3.43
CA PHE A 170 15.92 2.67 2.06
C PHE A 170 16.93 1.68 1.46
N THR A 171 17.85 1.16 2.25
CA THR A 171 18.87 0.23 1.76
C THR A 171 18.38 -1.23 1.65
N GLU A 172 17.37 -1.61 2.44
CA GLU A 172 16.74 -2.93 2.42
C GLU A 172 15.70 -3.07 1.30
N ALA A 173 15.25 -1.97 0.71
CA ALA A 173 14.21 -1.98 -0.33
C ALA A 173 14.77 -2.32 -1.70
N ASP A 174 14.14 -3.27 -2.40
CA ASP A 174 14.41 -3.56 -3.82
C ASP A 174 13.78 -2.49 -4.73
N ARG A 175 12.70 -1.89 -4.28
CA ARG A 175 11.94 -0.85 -5.00
C ARG A 175 11.45 0.23 -4.04
N ILE A 176 11.52 1.48 -4.50
CA ILE A 176 11.01 2.63 -3.75
C ILE A 176 9.97 3.34 -4.61
N ILE A 177 8.76 3.53 -4.05
CA ILE A 177 7.68 4.30 -4.65
C ILE A 177 7.45 5.53 -3.78
N VAL A 178 7.36 6.71 -4.35
CA VAL A 178 7.27 7.98 -3.60
C VAL A 178 5.93 8.66 -3.88
N TYR A 179 5.24 9.08 -2.83
CA TYR A 179 4.00 9.84 -2.84
C TYR A 179 4.09 11.10 -1.98
#